data_897a922d9a424b53aed8665767a00ebd
#
_entry.id   897a922d9a424b53aed8665767a00ebd
#
_cell.length_a   1.000
_cell.length_b   1.000
_cell.length_c   1.000
_cell.angle_alpha   90.00
_cell.angle_beta   90.00
_cell.angle_gamma   90.00
#
_symmetry.space_group_name_H-M   'P 1'
#
loop_
_entity.id
_entity.type
_entity.pdbx_description
1 polymer ?
#
loop_
_entity_poly.entity_id
_entity_poly.type
_entity_poly.pdbx_seq_one_letter_code
_entity_poly.pdbx_strand_id
1 'polypeptide(L)'
;VVCRRQRQMCIRDSENRLNKGLENVFKGVFPIHDYSESSTIEYISYSFDEPKFDTSECIQRSLTYAAPLKVTLRLIVYDLDEENETKSIKDVKEQDVYMGDLPLMTNNGTFIINGTERVVVSQMHRSPGVFFDHDKGKTHSSGKILYAARIIPYRGSWLDFEFDAKDIL
;
A
#
# COMPACT_ATOMS: atom_id res chain seq x y z
N VAL A 1 9.14 19.08 -7.69
CA VAL A 1 10.12 18.20 -8.38
C VAL A 1 11.06 17.56 -7.36
N VAL A 2 11.65 18.34 -6.44
CA VAL A 2 12.58 17.85 -5.39
C VAL A 2 11.91 16.79 -4.48
N CYS A 3 10.66 16.99 -4.08
CA CYS A 3 9.94 16.11 -3.17
C CYS A 3 9.68 14.69 -3.74
N ARG A 4 9.61 14.51 -5.07
CA ARG A 4 9.39 13.21 -5.71
C ARG A 4 10.65 12.41 -5.92
N ARG A 5 11.75 13.11 -6.29
CA ARG A 5 13.08 12.51 -6.34
C ARG A 5 13.50 12.02 -4.95
N GLN A 6 13.22 12.82 -3.91
CA GLN A 6 13.41 12.41 -2.52
C GLN A 6 12.58 11.20 -2.12
N ARG A 7 11.31 11.08 -2.55
CA ARG A 7 10.47 9.92 -2.20
C ARG A 7 11.01 8.62 -2.77
N GLN A 8 11.47 8.61 -3.99
CA GLN A 8 12.02 7.39 -4.59
C GLN A 8 13.45 7.12 -4.11
N MET A 9 14.27 8.14 -3.85
CA MET A 9 15.53 7.99 -3.13
C MET A 9 15.30 7.48 -1.70
N CYS A 10 14.27 7.97 -0.99
CA CYS A 10 13.90 7.45 0.33
C CYS A 10 13.37 6.01 0.29
N ILE A 11 12.77 5.58 -0.81
CA ILE A 11 12.33 4.19 -1.00
C ILE A 11 13.53 3.27 -1.20
N ARG A 12 14.53 3.72 -2.00
CA ARG A 12 15.64 2.89 -2.46
C ARG A 12 16.92 3.01 -1.62
N ASP A 13 17.30 4.21 -1.20
CA ASP A 13 18.67 4.52 -0.76
C ASP A 13 18.77 5.15 0.64
N SER A 14 17.72 5.12 1.47
CA SER A 14 17.87 5.69 2.81
C SER A 14 18.75 4.77 3.67
N GLU A 15 19.88 5.30 4.13
CA GLU A 15 20.73 4.67 5.16
C GLU A 15 19.95 4.38 6.45
N ASN A 16 18.83 5.07 6.68
CA ASN A 16 17.83 4.81 7.71
C ASN A 16 16.60 4.07 7.17
N ARG A 17 16.79 2.85 6.66
CA ARG A 17 15.70 2.00 6.13
C ARG A 17 14.62 1.65 7.15
N LEU A 18 14.94 1.70 8.43
CA LEU A 18 14.13 1.14 9.50
C LEU A 18 12.75 1.78 9.70
N ASN A 19 12.53 3.02 9.23
CA ASN A 19 11.27 3.74 9.49
C ASN A 19 10.69 4.49 8.27
N LYS A 20 11.19 4.26 7.04
CA LYS A 20 10.73 4.98 5.84
C LYS A 20 10.76 4.09 4.60
N GLY A 21 9.88 4.40 3.63
CA GLY A 21 9.83 3.73 2.33
C GLY A 21 9.20 2.35 2.36
N LEU A 22 9.67 1.45 1.50
CA LEU A 22 9.14 0.09 1.35
C LEU A 22 9.30 -0.75 2.63
N GLU A 23 10.41 -0.60 3.34
CA GLU A 23 10.65 -1.28 4.61
C GLU A 23 9.52 -1.03 5.61
N ASN A 24 9.13 0.25 5.77
CA ASN A 24 8.04 0.62 6.67
C ASN A 24 6.68 0.07 6.22
N VAL A 25 6.45 -0.01 4.90
CA VAL A 25 5.22 -0.60 4.35
C VAL A 25 5.17 -2.09 4.65
N PHE A 26 6.26 -2.83 4.42
CA PHE A 26 6.31 -4.25 4.74
C PHE A 26 6.15 -4.52 6.23
N LYS A 27 6.86 -3.78 7.09
CA LYS A 27 6.71 -3.88 8.55
C LYS A 27 5.32 -3.52 9.08
N GLY A 28 4.58 -2.69 8.34
CA GLY A 28 3.19 -2.36 8.67
C GLY A 28 2.18 -3.44 8.29
N VAL A 29 2.53 -4.32 7.34
CA VAL A 29 1.68 -5.43 6.89
C VAL A 29 2.03 -6.73 7.60
N PHE A 30 3.32 -6.99 7.79
CA PHE A 30 3.81 -8.19 8.46
C PHE A 30 4.10 -7.90 9.94
N PRO A 31 3.97 -8.90 10.83
CA PRO A 31 3.65 -10.31 10.57
C PRO A 31 2.17 -10.55 10.24
N ILE A 32 1.90 -11.59 9.45
CA ILE A 32 0.56 -12.06 9.14
C ILE A 32 0.37 -13.39 9.89
N HIS A 33 -0.65 -13.44 10.72
CA HIS A 33 -1.01 -14.62 11.49
C HIS A 33 -2.20 -15.34 10.87
N ASP A 34 -2.20 -16.66 10.94
CA ASP A 34 -3.35 -17.46 10.59
C ASP A 34 -4.45 -17.32 11.63
N TYR A 35 -5.71 -17.56 11.25
CA TYR A 35 -6.87 -17.52 12.16
C TYR A 35 -6.74 -18.49 13.33
N SER A 36 -6.14 -19.67 13.10
CA SER A 36 -5.87 -20.67 14.13
C SER A 36 -4.58 -20.42 14.93
N GLU A 37 -3.86 -19.33 14.62
CA GLU A 37 -2.53 -19.03 15.17
C GLU A 37 -1.49 -20.16 15.04
N SER A 38 -1.75 -21.12 14.15
CA SER A 38 -0.87 -22.26 13.89
C SER A 38 0.31 -21.91 12.99
N SER A 39 0.24 -20.79 12.27
CA SER A 39 1.30 -20.35 11.38
C SER A 39 1.42 -18.82 11.32
N THR A 40 2.64 -18.34 11.11
CA THR A 40 2.94 -16.92 11.02
C THR A 40 3.89 -16.68 9.85
N ILE A 41 3.60 -15.68 9.05
CA ILE A 41 4.49 -15.20 7.99
C ILE A 41 5.15 -13.91 8.45
N GLU A 42 6.48 -13.91 8.51
CA GLU A 42 7.29 -12.75 8.88
C GLU A 42 8.02 -12.19 7.66
N TYR A 43 8.21 -10.89 7.66
CA TYR A 43 9.06 -10.18 6.72
C TYR A 43 10.49 -10.13 7.24
N ILE A 44 11.47 -10.48 6.40
CA ILE A 44 12.90 -10.40 6.73
C ILE A 44 13.56 -9.22 6.02
N SER A 45 13.53 -9.24 4.69
CA SER A 45 14.19 -8.24 3.87
C SER A 45 13.57 -8.14 2.48
N TYR A 46 13.89 -7.08 1.76
CA TYR A 46 13.59 -6.98 0.33
C TYR A 46 14.86 -6.68 -0.47
N SER A 47 14.85 -7.09 -1.72
CA SER A 47 15.92 -6.80 -2.68
C SER A 47 15.34 -6.44 -4.04
N PHE A 48 16.11 -5.67 -4.80
CA PHE A 48 15.84 -5.41 -6.20
C PHE A 48 16.89 -6.12 -7.03
N ASP A 49 16.44 -6.84 -8.04
CA ASP A 49 17.34 -7.34 -9.08
C ASP A 49 17.70 -6.20 -10.05
N GLU A 50 18.75 -6.39 -10.82
CA GLU A 50 19.12 -5.43 -11.86
C GLU A 50 18.07 -5.38 -12.96
N PRO A 51 17.80 -4.18 -13.52
CA PRO A 51 16.89 -4.03 -14.65
C PRO A 51 17.42 -4.86 -15.84
N LYS A 52 16.50 -5.56 -16.52
CA LYS A 52 16.87 -6.41 -17.68
C LYS A 52 17.37 -5.60 -18.89
N PHE A 53 16.89 -4.35 -19.04
CA PHE A 53 17.16 -3.48 -20.18
C PHE A 53 17.52 -2.09 -19.68
N ASP A 54 18.38 -1.40 -20.41
CA ASP A 54 18.72 -0.01 -20.15
C ASP A 54 17.58 0.93 -20.63
N THR A 55 17.64 2.18 -20.20
CA THR A 55 16.65 3.22 -20.51
C THR A 55 16.47 3.44 -22.00
N SER A 56 17.58 3.47 -22.77
CA SER A 56 17.55 3.63 -24.23
C SER A 56 16.89 2.45 -24.94
N GLU A 57 17.18 1.24 -24.48
CA GLU A 57 16.61 0.03 -25.03
C GLU A 57 15.13 -0.13 -24.70
N CYS A 58 14.71 0.29 -23.51
CA CYS A 58 13.30 0.32 -23.13
C CYS A 58 12.47 1.26 -24.03
N ILE A 59 13.03 2.41 -24.40
CA ILE A 59 12.37 3.34 -25.33
C ILE A 59 12.24 2.74 -26.73
N GLN A 60 13.33 2.15 -27.25
CA GLN A 60 13.33 1.57 -28.60
C GLN A 60 12.39 0.37 -28.73
N ARG A 61 12.33 -0.46 -27.70
CA ARG A 61 11.51 -1.69 -27.70
C ARG A 61 10.10 -1.50 -27.13
N SER A 62 9.73 -0.27 -26.78
CA SER A 62 8.44 0.03 -26.14
C SER A 62 8.21 -0.77 -24.84
N LEU A 63 9.26 -0.93 -24.04
CA LEU A 63 9.23 -1.62 -22.75
C LEU A 63 9.17 -0.63 -21.59
N THR A 64 8.85 -1.17 -20.40
CA THR A 64 8.87 -0.40 -19.14
C THR A 64 10.23 -0.60 -18.45
N TYR A 65 10.88 0.51 -18.08
CA TYR A 65 12.10 0.47 -17.29
C TYR A 65 11.75 0.17 -15.82
N ALA A 66 11.96 -1.07 -15.42
CA ALA A 66 11.59 -1.57 -14.11
C ALA A 66 12.61 -2.56 -13.56
N ALA A 67 12.66 -2.70 -12.25
CA ALA A 67 13.45 -3.71 -11.56
C ALA A 67 12.53 -4.72 -10.86
N PRO A 68 12.84 -6.02 -10.92
CA PRO A 68 12.14 -7.04 -10.16
C PRO A 68 12.32 -6.83 -8.65
N LEU A 69 11.21 -6.81 -7.92
CA LEU A 69 11.20 -6.74 -6.46
C LEU A 69 11.04 -8.15 -5.90
N LYS A 70 11.99 -8.58 -5.08
CA LYS A 70 11.94 -9.81 -4.31
C LYS A 70 11.86 -9.49 -2.83
N VAL A 71 11.08 -10.26 -2.12
CA VAL A 71 10.92 -10.15 -0.67
C VAL A 71 11.22 -11.49 -0.03
N THR A 72 12.13 -11.49 0.93
CA THR A 72 12.44 -12.67 1.73
C THR A 72 11.43 -12.77 2.85
N LEU A 73 10.63 -13.82 2.80
CA LEU A 73 9.60 -14.13 3.80
C LEU A 73 9.99 -15.39 4.56
N ARG A 74 9.64 -15.40 5.85
CA ARG A 74 9.81 -16.53 6.74
C ARG A 74 8.44 -17.03 7.18
N LEU A 75 8.15 -18.28 6.88
CA LEU A 75 6.99 -19.00 7.39
C LEU A 75 7.40 -19.78 8.63
N ILE A 76 6.75 -19.54 9.75
CA ILE A 76 6.91 -20.27 11.00
C ILE A 76 5.62 -21.04 11.23
N VAL A 77 5.74 -22.36 11.37
CA VAL A 77 4.63 -23.26 11.70
C VAL A 77 4.80 -23.69 13.16
N TYR A 78 3.75 -23.52 13.93
CA TYR A 78 3.70 -23.90 15.33
C TYR A 78 2.94 -25.21 15.52
N ASP A 79 3.38 -26.01 16.47
CA ASP A 79 2.63 -27.13 17.02
C ASP A 79 1.98 -26.65 18.32
N LEU A 80 0.65 -26.74 18.38
CA LEU A 80 -0.14 -26.28 19.51
C LEU A 80 -0.44 -27.50 20.38
N ASP A 81 0.16 -27.57 21.55
CA ASP A 81 -0.20 -28.54 22.58
C ASP A 81 -1.43 -28.02 23.33
N GLU A 82 -2.59 -28.62 23.10
CA GLU A 82 -3.87 -28.25 23.72
C GLU A 82 -3.85 -28.45 25.27
N GLU A 83 -3.01 -29.36 25.80
CA GLU A 83 -2.96 -29.66 27.22
C GLU A 83 -2.15 -28.65 28.03
N ASN A 84 -1.14 -27.98 27.42
CA ASN A 84 -0.20 -27.14 28.19
C ASN A 84 -0.23 -25.66 27.73
N GLU A 85 -1.07 -25.29 26.77
CA GLU A 85 -1.11 -23.95 26.14
C GLU A 85 0.27 -23.46 25.66
N THR A 86 1.17 -24.40 25.33
CA THR A 86 2.52 -24.07 24.86
C THR A 86 2.61 -24.14 23.33
N LYS A 87 3.16 -23.08 22.73
CA LYS A 87 3.46 -23.04 21.28
C LYS A 87 4.91 -23.48 21.06
N SER A 88 5.11 -24.59 20.39
CA SER A 88 6.44 -25.05 19.97
C SER A 88 6.61 -24.82 18.46
N ILE A 89 7.82 -24.43 18.04
CA ILE A 89 8.12 -24.25 16.62
C ILE A 89 8.31 -25.62 16.00
N LYS A 90 7.43 -25.97 15.04
CA LYS A 90 7.48 -27.21 14.31
C LYS A 90 8.39 -27.13 13.08
N ASP A 91 8.27 -26.06 12.32
CA ASP A 91 9.03 -25.87 11.07
C ASP A 91 9.24 -24.39 10.78
N VAL A 92 10.38 -24.05 10.17
CA VAL A 92 10.70 -22.69 9.72
C VAL A 92 11.20 -22.76 8.30
N LYS A 93 10.51 -22.05 7.38
CA LYS A 93 10.88 -21.98 5.96
C LYS A 93 11.12 -20.54 5.55
N GLU A 94 12.26 -20.29 4.95
CA GLU A 94 12.59 -19.00 4.33
C GLU A 94 12.59 -19.12 2.81
N GLN A 95 11.98 -18.16 2.14
CA GLN A 95 11.94 -18.14 0.69
C GLN A 95 11.89 -16.71 0.15
N ASP A 96 12.60 -16.49 -0.95
CA ASP A 96 12.49 -15.26 -1.73
C ASP A 96 11.27 -15.33 -2.64
N VAL A 97 10.36 -14.41 -2.45
CA VAL A 97 9.12 -14.32 -3.22
C VAL A 97 9.21 -13.13 -4.17
N TYR A 98 8.97 -13.38 -5.44
CA TYR A 98 8.84 -12.33 -6.44
C TYR A 98 7.50 -11.60 -6.26
N MET A 99 7.55 -10.30 -5.98
CA MET A 99 6.35 -9.47 -5.73
C MET A 99 5.89 -8.70 -6.96
N GLY A 100 6.72 -8.61 -7.98
CA GLY A 100 6.43 -7.87 -9.20
C GLY A 100 7.57 -6.95 -9.64
N ASP A 101 7.38 -6.27 -10.76
CA ASP A 101 8.33 -5.30 -11.28
C ASP A 101 7.97 -3.89 -10.82
N LEU A 102 8.94 -3.19 -10.23
CA LEU A 102 8.77 -1.80 -9.79
C LEU A 102 9.42 -0.86 -10.83
N PRO A 103 8.64 0.06 -11.43
CA PRO A 103 9.20 1.05 -12.35
C PRO A 103 10.25 1.92 -11.67
N LEU A 104 11.39 2.07 -12.33
CA LEU A 104 12.50 2.87 -11.83
C LEU A 104 12.46 4.29 -12.41
N MET A 105 12.88 5.25 -11.58
CA MET A 105 13.03 6.64 -12.01
C MET A 105 14.37 6.83 -12.71
N THR A 106 14.35 7.52 -13.86
CA THR A 106 15.54 7.93 -14.57
C THR A 106 16.25 9.09 -13.84
N ASN A 107 17.48 9.40 -14.26
CA ASN A 107 18.23 10.53 -13.72
C ASN A 107 17.52 11.88 -13.91
N ASN A 108 16.66 12.00 -14.91
CA ASN A 108 15.87 13.19 -15.21
C ASN A 108 14.60 13.31 -14.33
N GLY A 109 14.31 12.32 -13.48
CA GLY A 109 13.10 12.30 -12.67
C GLY A 109 11.84 11.83 -13.41
N THR A 110 12.02 11.15 -14.54
CA THR A 110 10.95 10.57 -15.38
C THR A 110 10.87 9.07 -15.19
N PHE A 111 9.76 8.47 -15.63
CA PHE A 111 9.58 7.01 -15.72
C PHE A 111 9.37 6.63 -17.17
N ILE A 112 9.95 5.52 -17.60
CA ILE A 112 9.72 4.97 -18.92
C ILE A 112 8.69 3.86 -18.80
N ILE A 113 7.49 4.11 -19.33
CA ILE A 113 6.36 3.18 -19.32
C ILE A 113 5.97 2.88 -20.75
N ASN A 114 6.08 1.62 -21.16
CA ASN A 114 5.79 1.18 -22.53
C ASN A 114 6.54 2.02 -23.60
N GLY A 115 7.80 2.34 -23.32
CA GLY A 115 8.66 3.12 -24.22
C GLY A 115 8.41 4.63 -24.21
N THR A 116 7.46 5.12 -23.43
CA THR A 116 7.13 6.55 -23.33
C THR A 116 7.63 7.12 -22.01
N GLU A 117 8.35 8.23 -22.06
CA GLU A 117 8.73 8.97 -20.87
C GLU A 117 7.51 9.65 -20.24
N ARG A 118 7.29 9.37 -18.96
CA ARG A 118 6.16 9.89 -18.18
C ARG A 118 6.64 10.51 -16.89
N VAL A 119 5.86 11.46 -16.39
CA VAL A 119 6.11 12.14 -15.12
C VAL A 119 4.91 11.94 -14.21
N VAL A 120 5.16 11.68 -12.92
CA VAL A 120 4.09 11.62 -11.93
C VAL A 120 3.66 13.04 -11.59
N VAL A 121 2.38 13.37 -11.83
CA VAL A 121 1.77 14.65 -11.49
C VAL A 121 0.92 14.50 -10.25
N SER A 122 1.06 15.43 -9.28
CA SER A 122 0.21 15.42 -8.08
C SER A 122 -1.21 15.82 -8.46
N GLN A 123 -2.17 15.02 -8.00
CA GLN A 123 -3.58 15.29 -8.15
C GLN A 123 -4.14 15.74 -6.81
N MET A 124 -4.95 16.82 -6.84
CA MET A 124 -5.69 17.26 -5.66
C MET A 124 -6.87 16.32 -5.42
N HIS A 125 -7.06 15.91 -4.17
CA HIS A 125 -8.22 15.13 -3.76
C HIS A 125 -8.73 15.61 -2.41
N ARG A 126 -9.95 15.22 -2.05
CA ARG A 126 -10.50 15.52 -0.74
C ARG A 126 -9.70 14.79 0.34
N SER A 127 -9.42 15.45 1.47
CA SER A 127 -8.70 14.85 2.58
C SER A 127 -9.44 13.64 3.15
N PRO A 128 -8.74 12.57 3.50
CA PRO A 128 -9.35 11.50 4.29
C PRO A 128 -9.87 12.03 5.63
N GLY A 129 -11.00 11.51 6.08
CA GLY A 129 -11.61 11.92 7.34
C GLY A 129 -13.10 11.73 7.35
N VAL A 130 -13.75 12.25 8.40
CA VAL A 130 -15.19 12.24 8.57
C VAL A 130 -15.72 13.66 8.34
N PHE A 131 -16.71 13.79 7.48
CA PHE A 131 -17.34 15.05 7.14
C PHE A 131 -18.81 14.99 7.54
N PHE A 132 -19.26 16.00 8.25
CA PHE A 132 -20.66 16.16 8.62
C PHE A 132 -21.26 17.28 7.76
N ASP A 133 -22.44 17.02 7.21
CA ASP A 133 -23.15 17.95 6.33
C ASP A 133 -24.66 17.93 6.64
N HIS A 134 -25.39 18.86 6.09
CA HIS A 134 -26.85 18.92 6.18
C HIS A 134 -27.43 19.64 4.96
N ASP A 135 -28.65 19.29 4.60
CA ASP A 135 -29.37 19.82 3.43
C ASP A 135 -29.94 21.22 3.57
N LYS A 136 -29.83 21.85 4.76
CA LYS A 136 -30.42 23.14 5.12
C LYS A 136 -31.95 23.17 4.96
N GLY A 137 -32.61 22.02 5.05
CA GLY A 137 -34.08 21.92 4.93
C GLY A 137 -34.60 22.10 3.51
N LYS A 138 -33.77 21.94 2.49
CA LYS A 138 -34.16 22.12 1.07
C LYS A 138 -34.84 20.89 0.48
N THR A 139 -34.49 19.71 0.96
CA THR A 139 -34.93 18.44 0.37
C THR A 139 -36.36 18.06 0.82
N HIS A 140 -36.78 18.47 2.01
CA HIS A 140 -38.10 18.15 2.55
C HIS A 140 -39.03 19.35 2.59
N SER A 141 -40.31 19.16 2.20
CA SER A 141 -41.32 20.22 2.14
C SER A 141 -41.65 20.86 3.49
N SER A 142 -41.42 20.17 4.61
CA SER A 142 -41.60 20.67 5.98
C SER A 142 -40.47 21.56 6.49
N GLY A 143 -39.39 21.76 5.70
CA GLY A 143 -38.21 22.49 6.14
C GLY A 143 -37.34 21.75 7.18
N LYS A 144 -37.59 20.46 7.43
CA LYS A 144 -36.78 19.63 8.33
C LYS A 144 -35.36 19.51 7.81
N ILE A 145 -34.39 19.75 8.69
CA ILE A 145 -32.97 19.62 8.36
C ILE A 145 -32.60 18.12 8.44
N LEU A 146 -32.09 17.58 7.32
CA LEU A 146 -31.58 16.23 7.25
C LEU A 146 -30.08 16.29 7.38
N TYR A 147 -29.53 15.49 8.29
CA TYR A 147 -28.10 15.40 8.55
C TYR A 147 -27.50 14.24 7.80
N ALA A 148 -26.28 14.41 7.34
CA ALA A 148 -25.49 13.40 6.67
C ALA A 148 -24.06 13.35 7.24
N ALA A 149 -23.46 12.18 7.22
CA ALA A 149 -22.05 12.01 7.54
C ALA A 149 -21.38 11.17 6.45
N ARG A 150 -20.20 11.61 6.01
CA ARG A 150 -19.43 10.93 4.99
C ARG A 150 -18.07 10.57 5.54
N ILE A 151 -17.73 9.29 5.45
CA ILE A 151 -16.43 8.77 5.81
C ILE A 151 -15.62 8.57 4.53
N ILE A 152 -14.52 9.30 4.40
CA ILE A 152 -13.60 9.21 3.29
C ILE A 152 -12.32 8.52 3.79
N PRO A 153 -12.04 7.26 3.40
CA PRO A 153 -10.82 6.60 3.79
C PRO A 153 -9.64 7.08 2.95
N TYR A 154 -8.43 6.85 3.44
CA TYR A 154 -7.22 7.08 2.65
C TYR A 154 -7.19 6.23 1.36
N ARG A 155 -7.71 5.00 1.45
CA ARG A 155 -7.83 4.06 0.34
C ARG A 155 -9.04 3.15 0.58
N GLY A 156 -9.90 3.03 -0.42
CA GLY A 156 -11.09 2.20 -0.37
C GLY A 156 -12.36 2.94 -0.74
N SER A 157 -13.51 2.32 -0.54
CA SER A 157 -14.83 2.88 -0.84
C SER A 157 -15.26 3.88 0.22
N TRP A 158 -15.99 4.90 -0.20
CA TRP A 158 -16.58 5.87 0.70
C TRP A 158 -17.82 5.27 1.37
N LEU A 159 -18.10 5.69 2.59
CA LEU A 159 -19.29 5.31 3.34
C LEU A 159 -20.07 6.57 3.70
N ASP A 160 -21.32 6.63 3.24
CA ASP A 160 -22.23 7.74 3.50
C ASP A 160 -23.32 7.26 4.43
N PHE A 161 -23.61 8.05 5.47
CA PHE A 161 -24.73 7.90 6.37
C PHE A 161 -25.68 9.08 6.15
N GLU A 162 -26.93 8.80 5.88
CA GLU A 162 -27.92 9.84 5.66
C GLU A 162 -29.18 9.55 6.49
N PHE A 163 -29.71 10.57 7.16
CA PHE A 163 -30.99 10.47 7.86
C PHE A 163 -32.13 10.74 6.89
N ASP A 164 -33.12 9.87 6.90
CA ASP A 164 -34.39 10.08 6.20
C ASP A 164 -35.27 11.05 6.97
N ALA A 165 -36.35 11.53 6.33
CA ALA A 165 -37.35 12.39 6.91
C ALA A 165 -38.02 11.82 8.18
N LYS A 166 -37.97 10.48 8.34
CA LYS A 166 -38.49 9.75 9.50
C LYS A 166 -37.46 9.50 10.61
N ASP A 167 -36.26 10.13 10.52
CA ASP A 167 -35.12 9.90 11.42
C ASP A 167 -34.57 8.48 11.40
N ILE A 168 -34.76 7.78 10.29
CA ILE A 168 -34.17 6.47 10.04
C ILE A 168 -32.84 6.68 9.32
N LEU A 169 -31.77 5.97 9.79
CA LEU A 169 -30.42 5.97 9.21
C LEU A 169 -30.35 4.94 8.10
#